data_bb1ffa178901b619012ff7325a01a1bf
#
_entry.id   bb1ffa178901b619012ff7325a01a1bf
#
_cell.length_a   1.000
_cell.length_b   1.000
_cell.length_c   1.000
_cell.angle_alpha   90.00
_cell.angle_beta   90.00
_cell.angle_gamma   90.00
#
_symmetry.space_group_name_H-M   'P 1'
#
loop_
_entity.id
_entity.type
_entity.pdbx_description
1 polymer ?
#
loop_
_entity_poly.entity_id
_entity_poly.type
_entity_poly.pdbx_seq_one_letter_code
_entity_poly.pdbx_strand_id
1 'polypeptide(L)'
;MISAMSSGSGKTTVTCALLRAIVKRGIKAEGFKCGPDYIDPMFQRRVLGIPSHNLDIFLQGEENVIRTLDGQTGEIGVIEGAMGFYDGIGGTEDGSAWHISALTDTPVILVIHPSGAGITLAAQVKGIMDFRKPCLIAGIILNNCKKGLFTYLKPIIERECGIPVLGYMPPCDEARLESRHLGLVTAYEVKNFEQQMDLLAEQLEKNCDIDRILSVCRETGKTENKPAAGRKKVCRIAVASDAAFCFYYEENLRALEDAGAALVFFSPLNDEILPECDGLYLGGGYPELYAKQLSENISLREEILRQIQKGMPTVAECGGFLYLQRFLAGKQMVGALKGEGFDTGKLCRFGYVTLTAKDNSMLFCRGEQAPAHEFHYWDCTENGADLTAKKSNGTNWECGICSETMYAAFPHLHFGGNLPLAQRFVNKAVGFREEKWK
;
A
#
# COMPACT_ATOMS: atom_id res chain seq x y z
N MET A 1 6.92 7.51 14.16
CA MET A 1 7.33 6.86 12.89
C MET A 1 8.48 5.90 13.13
N ILE A 2 8.49 4.74 12.48
CA ILE A 2 9.61 3.80 12.44
C ILE A 2 10.30 3.96 11.08
N SER A 3 11.55 4.41 11.04
CA SER A 3 12.32 4.59 9.81
C SER A 3 13.71 3.98 9.91
N ALA A 4 14.52 4.04 8.87
CA ALA A 4 15.86 3.45 8.85
C ALA A 4 16.80 4.18 7.89
N MET A 5 18.10 3.87 7.95
CA MET A 5 19.10 4.42 7.03
C MET A 5 18.94 3.89 5.59
N SER A 6 18.42 2.66 5.44
CA SER A 6 18.29 1.98 4.15
C SER A 6 17.22 0.90 4.16
N SER A 7 16.88 0.40 2.98
CA SER A 7 16.09 -0.83 2.84
C SER A 7 16.80 -2.01 3.50
N GLY A 8 16.03 -3.01 3.97
CA GLY A 8 16.59 -4.20 4.62
C GLY A 8 17.08 -4.01 6.07
N SER A 9 16.97 -2.83 6.65
CA SER A 9 17.38 -2.57 8.05
C SER A 9 16.42 -3.19 9.09
N GLY A 10 15.27 -3.71 8.69
CA GLY A 10 14.28 -4.36 9.55
C GLY A 10 13.16 -3.45 10.05
N LYS A 11 12.84 -2.36 9.33
CA LYS A 11 11.69 -1.50 9.65
C LYS A 11 10.41 -2.29 9.86
N THR A 12 10.03 -3.09 8.88
CA THR A 12 8.79 -3.89 8.90
C THR A 12 8.75 -4.83 10.09
N THR A 13 9.87 -5.52 10.39
CA THR A 13 9.96 -6.41 11.56
C THR A 13 9.73 -5.65 12.87
N VAL A 14 10.38 -4.49 13.05
CA VAL A 14 10.22 -3.67 14.25
C VAL A 14 8.82 -3.05 14.33
N THR A 15 8.27 -2.59 13.19
CA THR A 15 6.92 -2.02 13.13
C THR A 15 5.86 -3.06 13.51
N CYS A 16 5.92 -4.26 12.92
CA CYS A 16 4.98 -5.34 13.24
C CYS A 16 5.11 -5.79 14.71
N ALA A 17 6.34 -5.92 15.22
CA ALA A 17 6.58 -6.25 16.62
C ALA A 17 5.99 -5.19 17.57
N LEU A 18 6.19 -3.90 17.25
CA LEU A 18 5.67 -2.78 18.04
C LEU A 18 4.14 -2.72 18.02
N LEU A 19 3.53 -2.82 16.84
CA LEU A 19 2.06 -2.85 16.68
C LEU A 19 1.46 -4.02 17.46
N ARG A 20 2.06 -5.21 17.38
CA ARG A 20 1.60 -6.39 18.13
C ARG A 20 1.75 -6.20 19.64
N ALA A 21 2.84 -5.62 20.10
CA ALA A 21 3.06 -5.30 21.51
C ALA A 21 2.02 -4.28 22.03
N ILE A 22 1.74 -3.24 21.26
CA ILE A 22 0.71 -2.22 21.58
C ILE A 22 -0.66 -2.87 21.69
N VAL A 23 -1.06 -3.71 20.71
CA VAL A 23 -2.35 -4.43 20.74
C VAL A 23 -2.44 -5.36 21.94
N LYS A 24 -1.37 -6.11 22.27
CA LYS A 24 -1.32 -6.98 23.47
C LYS A 24 -1.48 -6.20 24.78
N ARG A 25 -1.09 -4.93 24.81
CA ARG A 25 -1.32 -4.03 25.96
C ARG A 25 -2.75 -3.48 26.04
N GLY A 26 -3.63 -3.85 25.11
CA GLY A 26 -5.01 -3.41 25.04
C GLY A 26 -5.20 -2.00 24.48
N ILE A 27 -4.16 -1.42 23.87
CA ILE A 27 -4.20 -0.09 23.26
C ILE A 27 -4.66 -0.24 21.80
N LYS A 28 -5.63 0.58 21.37
CA LYS A 28 -6.11 0.58 20.00
C LYS A 28 -5.07 1.22 19.07
N ALA A 29 -4.45 0.41 18.22
CA ALA A 29 -3.44 0.83 17.27
C ALA A 29 -4.00 0.96 15.86
N GLU A 30 -3.42 1.87 15.08
CA GLU A 30 -3.54 1.94 13.61
C GLU A 30 -2.16 1.95 12.98
N GLY A 31 -2.05 1.31 11.81
CA GLY A 31 -0.84 1.28 11.02
C GLY A 31 -0.89 2.26 9.87
N PHE A 32 0.26 2.84 9.55
CA PHE A 32 0.44 3.70 8.38
C PHE A 32 1.72 3.29 7.66
N LYS A 33 1.69 3.30 6.33
CA LYS A 33 2.87 3.02 5.49
C LYS A 33 3.20 4.21 4.62
N CYS A 34 4.43 4.70 4.67
CA CYS A 34 4.89 5.69 3.70
C CYS A 34 5.00 5.05 2.31
N GLY A 35 4.50 5.79 1.30
CA GLY A 35 4.57 5.37 -0.09
C GLY A 35 3.47 4.39 -0.52
N PRO A 36 3.56 3.88 -1.76
CA PRO A 36 2.48 3.17 -2.45
C PRO A 36 2.44 1.66 -2.19
N ASP A 37 3.07 1.20 -1.11
CA ASP A 37 3.18 -0.21 -0.76
C ASP A 37 1.82 -0.81 -0.36
N TYR A 38 1.45 -1.94 -0.94
CA TYR A 38 0.23 -2.68 -0.61
C TYR A 38 0.44 -3.77 0.44
N ILE A 39 1.65 -4.32 0.51
CA ILE A 39 1.94 -5.55 1.24
C ILE A 39 2.00 -5.29 2.74
N ASP A 40 2.77 -4.29 3.18
CA ASP A 40 2.90 -3.98 4.60
C ASP A 40 1.54 -3.57 5.23
N PRO A 41 0.70 -2.68 4.61
CA PRO A 41 -0.64 -2.42 5.11
C PRO A 41 -1.55 -3.66 5.14
N MET A 42 -1.45 -4.54 4.15
CA MET A 42 -2.22 -5.79 4.13
C MET A 42 -1.82 -6.72 5.29
N PHE A 43 -0.52 -6.81 5.61
CA PHE A 43 -0.05 -7.55 6.77
C PHE A 43 -0.65 -6.99 8.06
N GLN A 44 -0.60 -5.69 8.24
CA GLN A 44 -1.13 -5.03 9.43
C GLN A 44 -2.63 -5.27 9.58
N ARG A 45 -3.40 -5.11 8.51
CA ARG A 45 -4.86 -5.37 8.53
C ARG A 45 -5.18 -6.84 8.83
N ARG A 46 -4.61 -7.75 8.08
CA ARG A 46 -5.00 -9.16 8.13
C ARG A 46 -4.46 -9.90 9.35
N VAL A 47 -3.25 -9.58 9.75
CA VAL A 47 -2.53 -10.34 10.77
C VAL A 47 -2.67 -9.74 12.14
N LEU A 48 -2.59 -8.43 12.24
CA LEU A 48 -2.71 -7.73 13.52
C LEU A 48 -4.16 -7.34 13.81
N GLY A 49 -5.06 -7.44 12.81
CA GLY A 49 -6.46 -7.05 12.95
C GLY A 49 -6.66 -5.55 13.17
N ILE A 50 -5.72 -4.72 12.72
CA ILE A 50 -5.75 -3.28 12.88
C ILE A 50 -6.00 -2.57 11.55
N PRO A 51 -6.66 -1.39 11.54
CA PRO A 51 -6.71 -0.54 10.37
C PRO A 51 -5.30 -0.16 9.91
N SER A 52 -5.10 -0.07 8.62
CA SER A 52 -3.83 0.36 8.07
C SER A 52 -4.00 1.11 6.75
N HIS A 53 -3.25 2.20 6.60
CA HIS A 53 -3.39 3.22 5.59
C HIS A 53 -2.07 3.52 4.89
N ASN A 54 -2.14 4.10 3.68
CA ASN A 54 -0.95 4.63 3.02
C ASN A 54 -0.85 6.15 3.23
N LEU A 55 0.37 6.62 3.43
CA LEU A 55 0.73 8.05 3.43
C LEU A 55 1.66 8.28 2.25
N ASP A 56 1.12 8.83 1.17
CA ASP A 56 1.85 9.02 -0.08
C ASP A 56 1.63 10.41 -0.65
N ILE A 57 2.65 11.27 -0.55
CA ILE A 57 2.54 12.67 -0.97
C ILE A 57 2.33 12.80 -2.48
N PHE A 58 2.90 11.91 -3.29
CA PHE A 58 2.74 11.96 -4.74
C PHE A 58 1.31 11.60 -5.18
N LEU A 59 0.75 10.55 -4.58
CA LEU A 59 -0.57 10.05 -4.95
C LEU A 59 -1.72 10.83 -4.31
N GLN A 60 -1.51 11.30 -3.09
CA GLN A 60 -2.55 11.95 -2.27
C GLN A 60 -2.42 13.47 -2.21
N GLY A 61 -1.20 14.01 -2.32
CA GLY A 61 -0.89 15.37 -1.94
C GLY A 61 -0.77 15.55 -0.42
N GLU A 62 -0.10 16.59 0.03
CA GLU A 62 0.21 16.85 1.45
C GLU A 62 -1.06 16.97 2.31
N GLU A 63 -2.08 17.69 1.85
CA GLU A 63 -3.33 17.88 2.60
C GLU A 63 -4.06 16.57 2.88
N ASN A 64 -4.11 15.65 1.91
CA ASN A 64 -4.77 14.36 2.11
C ASN A 64 -3.93 13.41 2.97
N VAL A 65 -2.59 13.50 2.93
CA VAL A 65 -1.71 12.78 3.86
C VAL A 65 -2.00 13.19 5.30
N ILE A 66 -2.06 14.51 5.58
CA ILE A 66 -2.44 15.03 6.91
C ILE A 66 -3.84 14.56 7.30
N ARG A 67 -4.82 14.68 6.39
CA ARG A 67 -6.20 14.25 6.63
C ARG A 67 -6.30 12.75 6.94
N THR A 68 -5.53 11.91 6.23
CA THR A 68 -5.50 10.47 6.47
C THR A 68 -4.96 10.15 7.86
N LEU A 69 -3.89 10.83 8.28
CA LEU A 69 -3.30 10.65 9.60
C LEU A 69 -4.22 11.17 10.71
N ASP A 70 -4.81 12.36 10.55
CA ASP A 70 -5.72 12.97 11.53
C ASP A 70 -7.06 12.23 11.64
N GLY A 71 -7.46 11.52 10.59
CA GLY A 71 -8.67 10.70 10.53
C GLY A 71 -8.57 9.37 11.28
N GLN A 72 -7.46 9.09 11.97
CA GLN A 72 -7.28 7.87 12.75
C GLN A 72 -8.33 7.76 13.86
N THR A 73 -8.78 6.53 14.09
CA THR A 73 -9.75 6.18 15.15
C THR A 73 -9.09 5.46 16.33
N GLY A 74 -7.85 5.04 16.15
CA GLY A 74 -7.03 4.42 17.18
C GLY A 74 -6.47 5.42 18.17
N GLU A 75 -5.98 4.91 19.31
CA GLU A 75 -5.32 5.71 20.34
C GLU A 75 -3.87 6.04 19.94
N ILE A 76 -3.24 5.15 19.14
CA ILE A 76 -1.87 5.31 18.67
C ILE A 76 -1.77 4.93 17.18
N GLY A 77 -1.21 5.84 16.38
CA GLY A 77 -0.78 5.58 15.01
C GLY A 77 0.71 5.23 14.94
N VAL A 78 1.06 4.16 14.25
CA VAL A 78 2.45 3.79 13.96
C VAL A 78 2.71 3.89 12.47
N ILE A 79 3.57 4.82 12.07
CA ILE A 79 3.94 5.03 10.67
C ILE A 79 5.21 4.23 10.35
N GLU A 80 5.17 3.38 9.35
CA GLU A 80 6.35 2.72 8.80
C GLU A 80 6.90 3.49 7.60
N GLY A 81 8.16 3.94 7.68
CA GLY A 81 8.86 4.59 6.58
C GLY A 81 9.17 3.63 5.43
N ALA A 82 9.28 4.16 4.22
CA ALA A 82 9.75 3.44 3.05
C ALA A 82 11.27 3.69 2.85
N MET A 83 11.96 2.75 2.23
CA MET A 83 13.38 2.85 1.83
C MET A 83 14.28 3.41 2.96
N GLY A 84 15.25 4.27 2.67
CA GLY A 84 15.99 5.06 3.65
C GLY A 84 15.24 6.32 4.04
N PHE A 85 15.62 6.92 5.16
CA PHE A 85 14.90 8.04 5.79
C PHE A 85 14.72 9.24 4.86
N TYR A 86 15.70 9.51 4.00
CA TYR A 86 15.69 10.62 3.03
C TYR A 86 15.41 10.17 1.58
N ASP A 87 15.24 8.87 1.34
CA ASP A 87 15.02 8.35 -0.01
C ASP A 87 13.59 8.65 -0.46
N GLY A 88 13.44 9.57 -1.39
CA GLY A 88 12.17 9.98 -1.96
C GLY A 88 12.13 9.86 -3.49
N ILE A 89 11.29 10.64 -4.12
CA ILE A 89 10.98 10.54 -5.55
C ILE A 89 12.14 11.08 -6.38
N GLY A 90 12.59 10.29 -7.36
CA GLY A 90 13.58 10.74 -8.35
C GLY A 90 14.94 11.11 -7.79
N GLY A 91 15.31 10.59 -6.60
CA GLY A 91 16.59 10.89 -5.94
C GLY A 91 16.57 12.17 -5.12
N THR A 92 15.40 12.70 -4.81
CA THR A 92 15.18 13.81 -3.88
C THR A 92 14.63 13.29 -2.56
N GLU A 93 14.44 14.16 -1.58
CA GLU A 93 13.75 13.86 -0.34
C GLU A 93 12.21 13.97 -0.43
N ASP A 94 11.66 14.40 -1.57
CA ASP A 94 10.22 14.55 -1.76
C ASP A 94 9.49 13.22 -1.62
N GLY A 95 8.47 13.17 -0.76
CA GLY A 95 7.73 11.93 -0.46
C GLY A 95 8.49 10.92 0.41
N SER A 96 9.71 11.24 0.88
CA SER A 96 10.48 10.38 1.80
C SER A 96 9.84 10.29 3.18
N ALA A 97 10.30 9.35 4.00
CA ALA A 97 9.91 9.24 5.40
C ALA A 97 10.25 10.54 6.18
N TRP A 98 11.35 11.20 5.85
CA TRP A 98 11.68 12.50 6.42
C TRP A 98 10.64 13.57 6.06
N HIS A 99 10.26 13.67 4.78
CA HIS A 99 9.26 14.65 4.34
C HIS A 99 7.92 14.44 5.06
N ILE A 100 7.42 13.21 5.14
CA ILE A 100 6.19 12.89 5.86
C ILE A 100 6.33 13.20 7.36
N SER A 101 7.47 12.86 7.98
CA SER A 101 7.73 13.18 9.38
C SER A 101 7.72 14.69 9.63
N ALA A 102 8.38 15.48 8.78
CA ALA A 102 8.41 16.94 8.87
C ALA A 102 7.04 17.58 8.64
N LEU A 103 6.29 17.09 7.63
CA LEU A 103 4.94 17.57 7.29
C LEU A 103 3.93 17.34 8.43
N THR A 104 4.04 16.19 9.11
CA THR A 104 3.08 15.76 10.15
C THR A 104 3.58 15.98 11.57
N ASP A 105 4.74 16.62 11.76
CA ASP A 105 5.43 16.77 13.05
C ASP A 105 5.58 15.45 13.83
N THR A 106 5.76 14.34 13.10
CA THR A 106 5.81 12.99 13.68
C THR A 106 7.21 12.64 14.17
N PRO A 107 7.43 12.30 15.46
CA PRO A 107 8.72 11.84 15.97
C PRO A 107 9.13 10.52 15.33
N VAL A 108 10.44 10.37 15.11
CA VAL A 108 11.03 9.23 14.39
C VAL A 108 11.88 8.37 15.31
N ILE A 109 11.64 7.07 15.30
CA ILE A 109 12.54 6.06 15.85
C ILE A 109 13.32 5.46 14.69
N LEU A 110 14.63 5.64 14.71
CA LEU A 110 15.52 5.15 13.65
C LEU A 110 15.95 3.71 13.96
N VAL A 111 15.58 2.77 13.10
CA VAL A 111 15.99 1.36 13.17
C VAL A 111 17.32 1.20 12.43
N ILE A 112 18.31 0.64 13.11
CA ILE A 112 19.67 0.51 12.60
C ILE A 112 20.12 -0.94 12.73
N HIS A 113 20.64 -1.50 11.65
CA HIS A 113 21.37 -2.77 11.67
C HIS A 113 22.86 -2.47 11.87
N PRO A 114 23.45 -2.72 13.07
CA PRO A 114 24.82 -2.35 13.38
C PRO A 114 25.84 -3.37 12.82
N SER A 115 25.92 -3.49 11.48
CA SER A 115 26.83 -4.45 10.84
C SER A 115 28.26 -3.91 10.80
N GLY A 116 29.18 -4.54 11.54
CA GLY A 116 30.62 -4.30 11.43
C GLY A 116 31.13 -2.90 11.84
N ALA A 117 30.31 -2.07 12.49
CA ALA A 117 30.66 -0.70 12.85
C ALA A 117 30.67 -0.50 14.37
N GLY A 118 31.72 0.22 14.86
CA GLY A 118 31.82 0.73 16.22
C GLY A 118 31.40 2.21 16.29
N ILE A 119 32.31 3.10 16.69
CA ILE A 119 32.05 4.55 16.76
C ILE A 119 31.66 5.16 15.39
N THR A 120 32.05 4.57 14.28
CA THR A 120 31.65 4.97 12.93
C THR A 120 30.11 4.97 12.77
N LEU A 121 29.40 4.09 13.49
CA LEU A 121 27.93 4.09 13.48
C LEU A 121 27.36 5.39 14.05
N ALA A 122 27.94 5.92 15.11
CA ALA A 122 27.52 7.22 15.66
C ALA A 122 27.77 8.38 14.67
N ALA A 123 28.86 8.33 13.90
CA ALA A 123 29.10 9.31 12.84
C ALA A 123 28.06 9.25 11.72
N GLN A 124 27.62 8.04 11.33
CA GLN A 124 26.55 7.86 10.35
C GLN A 124 25.20 8.40 10.88
N VAL A 125 24.85 8.08 12.13
CA VAL A 125 23.65 8.60 12.78
C VAL A 125 23.67 10.12 12.82
N LYS A 126 24.80 10.71 13.24
CA LYS A 126 24.95 12.16 13.30
C LYS A 126 24.82 12.81 11.93
N GLY A 127 25.40 12.21 10.89
CA GLY A 127 25.22 12.65 9.50
C GLY A 127 23.75 12.69 9.07
N ILE A 128 22.97 11.66 9.42
CA ILE A 128 21.54 11.65 9.16
C ILE A 128 20.82 12.74 9.95
N MET A 129 21.13 12.93 11.22
CA MET A 129 20.49 13.97 12.06
C MET A 129 20.76 15.39 11.57
N ASP A 130 21.91 15.62 10.96
CA ASP A 130 22.36 16.96 10.53
C ASP A 130 22.05 17.26 9.05
N PHE A 131 21.69 16.24 8.27
CA PHE A 131 21.52 16.37 6.82
C PHE A 131 20.37 17.30 6.39
N ARG A 132 19.23 17.25 7.10
CA ARG A 132 18.05 18.11 6.85
C ARG A 132 17.42 18.59 8.14
N LYS A 133 16.72 19.71 8.08
CA LYS A 133 15.92 20.25 9.20
C LYS A 133 14.46 20.47 8.73
N PRO A 134 13.47 20.23 9.62
CA PRO A 134 13.63 19.74 11.00
C PRO A 134 14.08 18.28 11.02
N CYS A 135 14.84 17.89 12.06
CA CYS A 135 15.16 16.51 12.35
C CYS A 135 14.37 16.06 13.58
N LEU A 136 13.41 15.17 13.39
CA LEU A 136 12.50 14.68 14.44
C LEU A 136 12.91 13.29 14.97
N ILE A 137 14.16 12.87 14.76
CA ILE A 137 14.67 11.60 15.31
C ILE A 137 14.72 11.72 16.83
N ALA A 138 13.88 10.94 17.51
CA ALA A 138 13.68 10.96 18.95
C ALA A 138 14.31 9.76 19.67
N GLY A 139 14.74 8.74 18.92
CA GLY A 139 15.38 7.55 19.49
C GLY A 139 15.86 6.56 18.44
N ILE A 140 16.62 5.56 18.90
CA ILE A 140 17.21 4.52 18.06
C ILE A 140 16.83 3.15 18.62
N ILE A 141 16.55 2.19 17.73
CA ILE A 141 16.49 0.75 18.02
C ILE A 141 17.56 0.06 17.17
N LEU A 142 18.43 -0.75 17.81
CA LEU A 142 19.41 -1.57 17.12
C LEU A 142 18.78 -2.90 16.74
N ASN A 143 18.55 -3.14 15.45
CA ASN A 143 17.94 -4.37 14.95
C ASN A 143 19.00 -5.40 14.54
N ASN A 144 18.67 -6.69 14.65
CA ASN A 144 19.60 -7.82 14.41
C ASN A 144 20.89 -7.65 15.20
N CYS A 145 20.77 -7.24 16.46
CA CYS A 145 21.87 -6.86 17.34
C CYS A 145 21.93 -7.78 18.57
N LYS A 146 23.09 -8.37 18.82
CA LYS A 146 23.31 -9.19 20.04
C LYS A 146 23.52 -8.28 21.26
N LYS A 147 23.11 -8.75 22.45
CA LYS A 147 23.19 -8.03 23.72
C LYS A 147 24.59 -7.42 23.99
N GLY A 148 25.67 -8.15 23.73
CA GLY A 148 27.03 -7.64 23.95
C GLY A 148 27.37 -6.44 23.06
N LEU A 149 26.97 -6.48 21.79
CA LEU A 149 27.14 -5.37 20.85
C LEU A 149 26.27 -4.16 21.23
N PHE A 150 25.02 -4.40 21.65
CA PHE A 150 24.14 -3.35 22.18
C PHE A 150 24.76 -2.64 23.38
N THR A 151 25.26 -3.41 24.36
CA THR A 151 25.90 -2.85 25.57
C THR A 151 27.13 -1.99 25.22
N TYR A 152 27.88 -2.36 24.18
CA TYR A 152 29.02 -1.60 23.67
C TYR A 152 28.60 -0.34 22.92
N LEU A 153 27.63 -0.42 22.01
CA LEU A 153 27.24 0.68 21.10
C LEU A 153 26.37 1.73 21.77
N LYS A 154 25.48 1.34 22.67
CA LYS A 154 24.51 2.25 23.32
C LYS A 154 25.18 3.49 23.92
N PRO A 155 26.17 3.40 24.84
CA PRO A 155 26.77 4.57 25.46
C PRO A 155 27.54 5.44 24.45
N ILE A 156 28.08 4.84 23.39
CA ILE A 156 28.78 5.57 22.33
C ILE A 156 27.78 6.43 21.54
N ILE A 157 26.68 5.84 21.08
CA ILE A 157 25.67 6.55 20.28
C ILE A 157 25.01 7.66 21.11
N GLU A 158 24.63 7.36 22.35
CA GLU A 158 23.99 8.34 23.23
C GLU A 158 24.91 9.52 23.53
N ARG A 159 26.19 9.29 23.77
CA ARG A 159 27.18 10.35 24.00
C ARG A 159 27.43 11.22 22.77
N GLU A 160 27.64 10.59 21.61
CA GLU A 160 28.01 11.30 20.36
C GLU A 160 26.85 12.00 19.68
N CYS A 161 25.64 11.39 19.72
CA CYS A 161 24.49 11.88 19.02
C CYS A 161 23.49 12.63 19.91
N GLY A 162 23.55 12.48 21.24
CA GLY A 162 22.65 13.13 22.18
C GLY A 162 21.20 12.60 22.14
N ILE A 163 20.96 11.43 21.54
CA ILE A 163 19.65 10.80 21.44
C ILE A 163 19.63 9.41 22.11
N PRO A 164 18.53 8.99 22.73
CA PRO A 164 18.47 7.72 23.44
C PRO A 164 18.50 6.51 22.49
N VAL A 165 19.20 5.45 22.90
CA VAL A 165 19.06 4.12 22.30
C VAL A 165 18.03 3.34 23.13
N LEU A 166 16.82 3.19 22.56
CA LEU A 166 15.62 2.69 23.22
C LEU A 166 15.63 1.18 23.43
N GLY A 167 16.53 0.48 22.75
CA GLY A 167 16.68 -0.95 22.88
C GLY A 167 17.28 -1.61 21.66
N TYR A 168 17.13 -2.94 21.61
CA TYR A 168 17.61 -3.73 20.49
C TYR A 168 16.68 -4.94 20.22
N MET A 169 16.65 -5.37 18.96
CA MET A 169 16.06 -6.64 18.55
C MET A 169 17.18 -7.64 18.27
N PRO A 170 17.21 -8.79 18.95
CA PRO A 170 18.19 -9.82 18.63
C PRO A 170 17.88 -10.49 17.28
N PRO A 171 18.85 -11.21 16.66
CA PRO A 171 18.56 -12.10 15.55
C PRO A 171 17.47 -13.09 15.94
N CYS A 172 16.44 -13.23 15.12
CA CYS A 172 15.30 -14.11 15.35
C CYS A 172 14.97 -14.87 14.05
N ASP A 173 15.68 -15.96 13.81
CA ASP A 173 15.49 -16.76 12.58
C ASP A 173 14.12 -17.45 12.55
N GLU A 174 13.54 -17.76 13.71
CA GLU A 174 12.23 -18.41 13.87
C GLU A 174 11.05 -17.50 13.47
N ALA A 175 11.26 -16.20 13.53
CA ALA A 175 10.26 -15.19 13.15
C ALA A 175 10.73 -14.31 11.96
N ARG A 176 11.57 -14.87 11.10
CA ARG A 176 12.04 -14.19 9.90
C ARG A 176 10.89 -14.05 8.90
N LEU A 177 10.53 -12.83 8.58
CA LEU A 177 9.58 -12.54 7.53
C LEU A 177 10.20 -12.87 6.18
N GLU A 178 9.59 -13.80 5.44
CA GLU A 178 10.04 -14.14 4.10
C GLU A 178 9.75 -12.98 3.15
N SER A 179 10.71 -12.69 2.28
CA SER A 179 10.58 -11.65 1.25
C SER A 179 10.61 -12.27 -0.14
N ARG A 180 9.82 -11.72 -1.05
CA ARG A 180 9.86 -11.98 -2.51
C ARG A 180 10.42 -10.78 -3.26
N HIS A 181 10.54 -10.90 -4.58
CA HIS A 181 11.00 -9.81 -5.46
C HIS A 181 10.17 -8.51 -5.32
N LEU A 182 8.91 -8.62 -4.92
CA LEU A 182 7.96 -7.51 -4.72
C LEU A 182 7.74 -7.10 -3.25
N GLY A 183 8.60 -7.54 -2.32
CA GLY A 183 8.43 -7.29 -0.89
C GLY A 183 8.20 -8.58 -0.11
N LEU A 184 7.41 -8.53 0.98
CA LEU A 184 7.07 -9.71 1.77
C LEU A 184 6.15 -10.65 0.97
N VAL A 185 6.17 -11.94 1.30
CA VAL A 185 5.15 -12.92 0.88
C VAL A 185 3.79 -12.41 1.38
N THR A 186 2.73 -12.56 0.58
CA THR A 186 1.42 -12.04 0.99
C THR A 186 0.91 -12.69 2.26
N ALA A 187 0.12 -11.97 3.06
CA ALA A 187 -0.45 -12.49 4.30
C ALA A 187 -1.37 -13.72 4.09
N TYR A 188 -1.74 -14.04 2.84
CA TYR A 188 -2.51 -15.24 2.47
C TYR A 188 -1.66 -16.51 2.47
N GLU A 189 -0.34 -16.38 2.37
CA GLU A 189 0.58 -17.51 2.14
C GLU A 189 1.37 -17.91 3.38
N VAL A 190 1.45 -17.03 4.39
CA VAL A 190 2.27 -17.29 5.59
C VAL A 190 1.50 -18.14 6.60
N LYS A 191 2.00 -19.35 6.85
CA LYS A 191 1.53 -20.23 7.92
C LYS A 191 2.16 -19.81 9.25
N ASN A 192 1.41 -19.91 10.38
CA ASN A 192 1.87 -19.60 11.74
C ASN A 192 2.30 -18.14 11.98
N PHE A 193 1.79 -17.22 11.19
CA PHE A 193 2.21 -15.83 11.25
C PHE A 193 1.90 -15.15 12.59
N GLU A 194 0.74 -15.44 13.21
CA GLU A 194 0.39 -14.91 14.53
C GLU A 194 1.43 -15.29 15.59
N GLN A 195 1.91 -16.54 15.57
CA GLN A 195 2.95 -17.00 16.48
C GLN A 195 4.28 -16.27 16.26
N GLN A 196 4.63 -16.01 14.99
CA GLN A 196 5.82 -15.23 14.65
C GLN A 196 5.72 -13.80 15.17
N MET A 197 4.55 -13.17 15.01
CA MET A 197 4.31 -11.81 15.52
C MET A 197 4.33 -11.76 17.04
N ASP A 198 3.77 -12.77 17.71
CA ASP A 198 3.84 -12.89 19.17
C ASP A 198 5.29 -13.00 19.65
N LEU A 199 6.09 -13.82 19.01
CA LEU A 199 7.50 -13.98 19.32
C LEU A 199 8.29 -12.68 19.12
N LEU A 200 8.06 -11.97 18.01
CA LEU A 200 8.69 -10.67 17.77
C LEU A 200 8.28 -9.63 18.80
N ALA A 201 7.00 -9.57 19.16
CA ALA A 201 6.50 -8.66 20.19
C ALA A 201 7.14 -8.97 21.56
N GLU A 202 7.25 -10.24 21.96
CA GLU A 202 7.91 -10.65 23.20
C GLU A 202 9.40 -10.28 23.21
N GLN A 203 10.08 -10.44 22.08
CA GLN A 203 11.48 -10.01 21.96
C GLN A 203 11.63 -8.48 22.07
N LEU A 204 10.71 -7.74 21.48
CA LEU A 204 10.69 -6.27 21.58
C LEU A 204 10.43 -5.83 23.04
N GLU A 205 9.40 -6.36 23.70
CA GLU A 205 9.04 -6.06 25.09
C GLU A 205 10.20 -6.35 26.04
N LYS A 206 10.93 -7.45 25.83
CA LYS A 206 12.05 -7.86 26.68
C LYS A 206 13.27 -6.98 26.54
N ASN A 207 13.52 -6.42 25.36
CA ASN A 207 14.81 -5.81 25.03
C ASN A 207 14.70 -4.32 24.68
N CYS A 208 13.49 -3.75 24.56
CA CYS A 208 13.25 -2.34 24.30
C CYS A 208 12.39 -1.70 25.38
N ASP A 209 12.60 -0.42 25.62
CA ASP A 209 11.79 0.40 26.52
C ASP A 209 10.54 0.89 25.80
N ILE A 210 9.48 0.06 25.80
CA ILE A 210 8.23 0.36 25.10
C ILE A 210 7.54 1.59 25.66
N ASP A 211 7.58 1.80 26.97
CA ASP A 211 6.94 2.96 27.60
C ASP A 211 7.61 4.26 27.17
N ARG A 212 8.91 4.25 27.02
CA ARG A 212 9.66 5.38 26.46
C ARG A 212 9.41 5.57 24.97
N ILE A 213 9.25 4.47 24.20
CA ILE A 213 8.81 4.54 22.79
C ILE A 213 7.44 5.22 22.68
N LEU A 214 6.50 4.84 23.53
CA LEU A 214 5.16 5.45 23.55
C LEU A 214 5.19 6.90 24.04
N SER A 215 6.07 7.24 24.96
CA SER A 215 6.19 8.61 25.51
C SER A 215 6.70 9.65 24.50
N VAL A 216 7.31 9.24 23.39
CA VAL A 216 7.72 10.17 22.34
C VAL A 216 6.62 10.47 21.33
N CYS A 217 5.47 9.77 21.39
CA CYS A 217 4.32 10.04 20.53
C CYS A 217 3.81 11.47 20.75
N ARG A 218 3.33 12.08 19.67
CA ARG A 218 2.68 13.40 19.71
C ARG A 218 1.19 13.27 19.40
N GLU A 219 0.41 14.17 19.92
CA GLU A 219 -1.00 14.27 19.54
C GLU A 219 -1.10 14.75 18.09
N THR A 220 -1.90 14.06 17.29
CA THR A 220 -2.29 14.54 15.97
C THR A 220 -3.41 15.56 16.08
N GLY A 221 -3.52 16.46 15.12
CA GLY A 221 -4.69 17.34 15.02
C GLY A 221 -5.95 16.47 14.89
N LYS A 222 -6.89 16.66 15.81
CA LYS A 222 -8.23 16.06 15.66
C LYS A 222 -8.99 16.92 14.67
N THR A 223 -8.81 16.71 13.38
CA THR A 223 -9.82 17.18 12.45
C THR A 223 -11.10 16.41 12.76
N GLU A 224 -12.22 17.13 12.97
CA GLU A 224 -13.54 16.50 13.02
C GLU A 224 -13.89 15.90 11.66
N ASN A 225 -13.07 14.97 11.18
CA ASN A 225 -13.41 14.08 10.09
C ASN A 225 -14.44 13.09 10.66
N LYS A 226 -15.67 13.58 10.83
CA LYS A 226 -16.81 12.67 10.92
C LYS A 226 -16.71 11.80 9.68
N PRO A 227 -16.58 10.46 9.83
CA PRO A 227 -16.85 9.59 8.71
C PRO A 227 -18.14 10.13 8.10
N ALA A 228 -18.22 10.17 6.77
CA ALA A 228 -19.43 10.64 6.10
C ALA A 228 -20.58 9.71 6.49
N ALA A 229 -21.04 9.86 7.74
CA ALA A 229 -22.00 9.01 8.38
C ALA A 229 -23.31 9.15 7.63
N GLY A 230 -23.71 8.09 6.94
CA GLY A 230 -25.06 7.96 6.47
C GLY A 230 -25.36 8.48 5.08
N ARG A 231 -24.39 8.64 4.18
CA ARG A 231 -24.76 8.81 2.77
C ARG A 231 -25.54 7.58 2.30
N LYS A 232 -26.73 7.82 1.75
CA LYS A 232 -27.58 6.78 1.20
C LYS A 232 -26.75 6.03 0.15
N LYS A 233 -26.61 4.72 0.31
CA LYS A 233 -25.95 3.88 -0.70
C LYS A 233 -26.81 3.86 -1.96
N VAL A 234 -26.25 4.32 -3.06
CA VAL A 234 -26.96 4.55 -4.33
C VAL A 234 -26.65 3.50 -5.38
N CYS A 235 -25.57 2.77 -5.25
CA CYS A 235 -25.20 1.64 -6.13
C CYS A 235 -24.39 0.60 -5.35
N ARG A 236 -24.18 -0.58 -5.97
CA ARG A 236 -23.30 -1.64 -5.47
C ARG A 236 -22.11 -1.80 -6.40
N ILE A 237 -20.89 -1.81 -5.84
CA ILE A 237 -19.67 -2.12 -6.58
C ILE A 237 -19.12 -3.44 -6.08
N ALA A 238 -19.02 -4.43 -6.96
CA ALA A 238 -18.34 -5.68 -6.66
C ALA A 238 -16.84 -5.48 -6.70
N VAL A 239 -16.15 -5.88 -5.62
CA VAL A 239 -14.69 -5.74 -5.45
C VAL A 239 -14.09 -7.14 -5.35
N ALA A 240 -13.20 -7.50 -6.28
CA ALA A 240 -12.49 -8.77 -6.23
C ALA A 240 -11.54 -8.78 -5.02
N SER A 241 -11.64 -9.79 -4.15
CA SER A 241 -10.84 -9.84 -2.92
C SER A 241 -10.52 -11.27 -2.51
N ASP A 242 -9.31 -11.71 -2.86
CA ASP A 242 -8.74 -13.01 -2.46
C ASP A 242 -7.22 -13.00 -2.62
N ALA A 243 -6.59 -14.18 -2.63
CA ALA A 243 -5.15 -14.31 -2.77
C ALA A 243 -4.62 -13.84 -4.15
N ALA A 244 -5.45 -13.84 -5.19
CA ALA A 244 -5.09 -13.36 -6.52
C ALA A 244 -5.30 -11.85 -6.68
N PHE A 245 -6.24 -11.25 -5.92
CA PHE A 245 -6.64 -9.84 -6.00
C PHE A 245 -6.67 -9.23 -4.60
N CYS A 246 -5.55 -8.68 -4.16
CA CYS A 246 -5.38 -8.19 -2.79
C CYS A 246 -4.75 -6.79 -2.67
N PHE A 247 -4.42 -6.14 -3.79
CA PHE A 247 -3.79 -4.82 -3.80
C PHE A 247 -4.83 -3.71 -3.93
N TYR A 248 -5.25 -3.19 -2.79
CA TYR A 248 -6.18 -2.06 -2.68
C TYR A 248 -5.66 -1.07 -1.65
N TYR A 249 -5.70 0.22 -2.00
CA TYR A 249 -5.59 1.28 -1.00
C TYR A 249 -6.89 1.36 -0.22
N GLU A 250 -6.82 1.39 1.10
CA GLU A 250 -7.99 1.56 1.97
C GLU A 250 -8.73 2.87 1.65
N GLU A 251 -7.97 3.90 1.30
CA GLU A 251 -8.47 5.21 0.90
C GLU A 251 -9.29 5.13 -0.40
N ASN A 252 -8.98 4.20 -1.31
CA ASN A 252 -9.77 3.97 -2.52
C ASN A 252 -11.14 3.38 -2.19
N LEU A 253 -11.16 2.37 -1.33
CA LEU A 253 -12.40 1.73 -0.89
C LEU A 253 -13.29 2.73 -0.15
N ARG A 254 -12.70 3.49 0.79
CA ARG A 254 -13.40 4.55 1.52
C ARG A 254 -13.92 5.66 0.60
N ALA A 255 -13.13 6.10 -0.40
CA ALA A 255 -13.57 7.13 -1.37
C ALA A 255 -14.79 6.67 -2.18
N LEU A 256 -14.87 5.39 -2.57
CA LEU A 256 -16.04 4.83 -3.24
C LEU A 256 -17.26 4.80 -2.29
N GLU A 257 -17.06 4.41 -1.04
CA GLU A 257 -18.13 4.41 -0.03
C GLU A 257 -18.64 5.82 0.27
N ASP A 258 -17.74 6.80 0.38
CA ASP A 258 -18.06 8.22 0.59
C ASP A 258 -18.77 8.82 -0.64
N ALA A 259 -18.48 8.33 -1.84
CA ALA A 259 -19.21 8.68 -3.05
C ALA A 259 -20.62 8.05 -3.13
N GLY A 260 -20.95 7.09 -2.25
CA GLY A 260 -22.25 6.47 -2.13
C GLY A 260 -22.33 5.02 -2.62
N ALA A 261 -21.19 4.36 -2.90
CA ALA A 261 -21.19 2.94 -3.23
C ALA A 261 -21.35 2.06 -1.98
N ALA A 262 -22.09 0.96 -2.11
CA ALA A 262 -21.99 -0.19 -1.21
C ALA A 262 -21.00 -1.17 -1.84
N LEU A 263 -19.90 -1.47 -1.14
CA LEU A 263 -18.91 -2.42 -1.60
C LEU A 263 -19.35 -3.84 -1.27
N VAL A 264 -19.29 -4.74 -2.26
CA VAL A 264 -19.61 -6.16 -2.13
C VAL A 264 -18.39 -6.96 -2.56
N PHE A 265 -17.71 -7.57 -1.60
CA PHE A 265 -16.50 -8.33 -1.89
C PHE A 265 -16.85 -9.73 -2.41
N PHE A 266 -16.08 -10.20 -3.39
CA PHE A 266 -16.17 -11.54 -3.93
C PHE A 266 -14.79 -12.12 -4.25
N SER A 267 -14.70 -13.44 -4.31
CA SER A 267 -13.45 -14.16 -4.59
C SER A 267 -13.47 -14.76 -6.00
N PRO A 268 -12.72 -14.20 -6.97
CA PRO A 268 -12.55 -14.83 -8.27
C PRO A 268 -12.01 -16.27 -8.22
N LEU A 269 -11.29 -16.64 -7.16
CA LEU A 269 -10.76 -17.98 -6.97
C LEU A 269 -11.82 -19.00 -6.46
N ASN A 270 -12.81 -18.55 -5.67
CA ASN A 270 -13.66 -19.46 -4.93
C ASN A 270 -15.16 -19.29 -5.18
N ASP A 271 -15.62 -18.10 -5.58
CA ASP A 271 -17.03 -17.84 -5.84
C ASP A 271 -17.37 -18.21 -7.28
N GLU A 272 -18.47 -18.94 -7.47
CA GLU A 272 -18.95 -19.34 -8.78
C GLU A 272 -19.88 -18.30 -9.44
N ILE A 273 -20.39 -17.36 -8.65
CA ILE A 273 -21.39 -16.38 -9.05
C ILE A 273 -20.91 -14.96 -8.71
N LEU A 274 -21.00 -14.06 -9.67
CA LEU A 274 -20.79 -12.63 -9.43
C LEU A 274 -21.93 -12.10 -8.54
N PRO A 275 -21.65 -11.44 -7.41
CA PRO A 275 -22.70 -10.83 -6.61
C PRO A 275 -23.46 -9.76 -7.40
N GLU A 276 -24.72 -9.54 -7.03
CA GLU A 276 -25.51 -8.47 -7.64
C GLU A 276 -24.81 -7.12 -7.46
N CYS A 277 -24.45 -6.50 -8.56
CA CYS A 277 -23.69 -5.24 -8.58
C CYS A 277 -24.06 -4.36 -9.78
N ASP A 278 -23.65 -3.11 -9.69
CA ASP A 278 -23.86 -2.06 -10.68
C ASP A 278 -22.52 -1.57 -11.26
N GLY A 279 -21.40 -2.02 -10.70
CA GLY A 279 -20.03 -1.74 -11.14
C GLY A 279 -19.06 -2.80 -10.63
N LEU A 280 -17.88 -2.90 -11.26
CA LEU A 280 -16.86 -3.90 -10.97
C LEU A 280 -15.51 -3.25 -10.74
N TYR A 281 -14.86 -3.58 -9.61
CA TYR A 281 -13.49 -3.15 -9.30
C TYR A 281 -12.58 -4.38 -9.12
N LEU A 282 -11.68 -4.56 -10.07
CA LEU A 282 -10.65 -5.60 -10.11
C LEU A 282 -9.30 -4.94 -9.81
N GLY A 283 -8.85 -5.01 -8.58
CA GLY A 283 -7.55 -4.45 -8.16
C GLY A 283 -6.37 -5.30 -8.60
N GLY A 284 -5.19 -4.89 -8.16
CA GLY A 284 -3.98 -5.66 -8.38
C GLY A 284 -3.83 -6.88 -7.48
N GLY A 285 -2.74 -7.58 -7.68
CA GLY A 285 -2.40 -8.81 -6.96
C GLY A 285 -1.50 -9.70 -7.80
N TYR A 286 -1.64 -11.00 -7.63
CA TYR A 286 -0.84 -12.02 -8.30
C TYR A 286 -1.70 -13.06 -9.05
N PRO A 287 -2.56 -12.65 -10.01
CA PRO A 287 -3.42 -13.60 -10.72
C PRO A 287 -2.63 -14.65 -11.51
N GLU A 288 -1.41 -14.36 -11.92
CA GLU A 288 -0.53 -15.28 -12.61
C GLU A 288 -0.16 -16.52 -11.78
N LEU A 289 -0.05 -16.37 -10.46
CA LEU A 289 0.20 -17.51 -9.54
C LEU A 289 -1.01 -18.45 -9.46
N TYR A 290 -2.19 -17.94 -9.75
CA TYR A 290 -3.46 -18.63 -9.68
C TYR A 290 -4.13 -18.82 -11.04
N ALA A 291 -3.39 -18.61 -12.14
CA ALA A 291 -3.93 -18.59 -13.50
C ALA A 291 -4.71 -19.87 -13.86
N LYS A 292 -4.27 -21.04 -13.38
CA LYS A 292 -4.99 -22.30 -13.57
C LYS A 292 -6.36 -22.27 -12.87
N GLN A 293 -6.40 -21.93 -11.60
CA GLN A 293 -7.63 -21.91 -10.79
C GLN A 293 -8.62 -20.87 -11.34
N LEU A 294 -8.14 -19.68 -11.66
CA LEU A 294 -8.95 -18.63 -12.30
C LEU A 294 -9.53 -19.09 -13.64
N SER A 295 -8.73 -19.80 -14.44
CA SER A 295 -9.17 -20.36 -15.74
C SER A 295 -10.25 -21.42 -15.59
N GLU A 296 -10.21 -22.23 -14.54
CA GLU A 296 -11.16 -23.30 -14.24
C GLU A 296 -12.51 -22.75 -13.73
N ASN A 297 -12.56 -21.52 -13.20
CA ASN A 297 -13.80 -20.86 -12.78
C ASN A 297 -14.55 -20.24 -13.98
N ILE A 298 -15.09 -21.11 -14.84
CA ILE A 298 -15.72 -20.72 -16.12
C ILE A 298 -16.97 -19.88 -15.86
N SER A 299 -17.84 -20.30 -14.93
CA SER A 299 -19.11 -19.65 -14.64
C SER A 299 -18.93 -18.17 -14.30
N LEU A 300 -18.01 -17.87 -13.38
CA LEU A 300 -17.76 -16.49 -12.95
C LEU A 300 -17.13 -15.66 -14.07
N ARG A 301 -16.17 -16.22 -14.82
CA ARG A 301 -15.51 -15.51 -15.94
C ARG A 301 -16.51 -15.12 -17.03
N GLU A 302 -17.39 -16.06 -17.43
CA GLU A 302 -18.43 -15.81 -18.43
C GLU A 302 -19.45 -14.79 -17.94
N GLU A 303 -19.80 -14.83 -16.65
CA GLU A 303 -20.70 -13.83 -16.06
C GLU A 303 -20.08 -12.43 -16.05
N ILE A 304 -18.81 -12.31 -15.63
CA ILE A 304 -18.08 -11.04 -15.68
C ILE A 304 -18.03 -10.51 -17.12
N LEU A 305 -17.65 -11.35 -18.09
CA LEU A 305 -17.63 -10.97 -19.50
C LEU A 305 -18.98 -10.45 -19.98
N ARG A 306 -20.04 -11.19 -19.66
CA ARG A 306 -21.42 -10.84 -20.03
C ARG A 306 -21.86 -9.50 -19.45
N GLN A 307 -21.50 -9.22 -18.19
CA GLN A 307 -21.84 -7.95 -17.55
C GLN A 307 -21.06 -6.77 -18.14
N ILE A 308 -19.77 -6.95 -18.42
CA ILE A 308 -18.96 -5.94 -19.11
C ILE A 308 -19.51 -5.64 -20.51
N GLN A 309 -19.88 -6.67 -21.26
CA GLN A 309 -20.49 -6.50 -22.59
C GLN A 309 -21.85 -5.77 -22.57
N LYS A 310 -22.57 -5.83 -21.44
CA LYS A 310 -23.78 -5.05 -21.20
C LYS A 310 -23.50 -3.60 -20.78
N GLY A 311 -22.25 -3.20 -20.71
CA GLY A 311 -21.84 -1.84 -20.34
C GLY A 311 -21.66 -1.61 -18.83
N MET A 312 -21.51 -2.67 -18.02
CA MET A 312 -21.25 -2.50 -16.59
C MET A 312 -19.93 -1.76 -16.37
N PRO A 313 -19.94 -0.62 -15.66
CA PRO A 313 -18.75 0.15 -15.36
C PRO A 313 -17.71 -0.69 -14.65
N THR A 314 -16.47 -0.71 -15.20
CA THR A 314 -15.40 -1.58 -14.73
C THR A 314 -14.10 -0.80 -14.56
N VAL A 315 -13.49 -0.91 -13.38
CA VAL A 315 -12.11 -0.49 -13.10
C VAL A 315 -11.27 -1.75 -12.93
N ALA A 316 -10.18 -1.87 -13.68
CA ALA A 316 -9.27 -3.02 -13.62
C ALA A 316 -7.80 -2.54 -13.61
N GLU A 317 -7.09 -2.78 -12.52
CA GLU A 317 -5.73 -2.33 -12.31
C GLU A 317 -4.76 -3.51 -12.23
N CYS A 318 -3.62 -3.43 -12.92
CA CYS A 318 -2.50 -4.37 -12.84
C CYS A 318 -2.95 -5.85 -12.95
N GLY A 319 -3.06 -6.58 -11.86
CA GLY A 319 -3.57 -7.95 -11.84
C GLY A 319 -5.00 -8.07 -12.39
N GLY A 320 -5.87 -7.11 -12.06
CA GLY A 320 -7.22 -7.02 -12.61
C GLY A 320 -7.22 -6.79 -14.12
N PHE A 321 -6.31 -5.95 -14.61
CA PHE A 321 -6.12 -5.73 -16.04
C PHE A 321 -5.66 -7.02 -16.75
N LEU A 322 -4.73 -7.77 -16.15
CA LEU A 322 -4.30 -9.08 -16.68
C LEU A 322 -5.45 -10.11 -16.68
N TYR A 323 -6.31 -10.10 -15.69
CA TYR A 323 -7.46 -11.00 -15.61
C TYR A 323 -8.52 -10.70 -16.69
N LEU A 324 -8.66 -9.45 -17.13
CA LEU A 324 -9.55 -9.10 -18.23
C LEU A 324 -9.03 -9.48 -19.62
N GLN A 325 -7.74 -9.80 -19.76
CA GLN A 325 -7.16 -10.26 -21.03
C GLN A 325 -7.79 -11.60 -21.48
N ARG A 326 -7.54 -11.97 -22.72
CA ARG A 326 -7.97 -13.26 -23.26
C ARG A 326 -7.24 -14.43 -22.61
N PHE A 327 -5.94 -14.28 -22.41
CA PHE A 327 -5.08 -15.29 -21.79
C PHE A 327 -4.11 -14.66 -20.76
N LEU A 328 -3.74 -15.46 -19.75
CA LEU A 328 -2.68 -15.16 -18.79
C LEU A 328 -1.89 -16.45 -18.55
N ALA A 329 -0.58 -16.45 -18.77
CA ALA A 329 0.27 -17.64 -18.69
C ALA A 329 -0.27 -18.82 -19.53
N GLY A 330 -0.80 -18.54 -20.72
CA GLY A 330 -1.42 -19.53 -21.59
C GLY A 330 -2.75 -20.10 -21.08
N LYS A 331 -3.32 -19.56 -20.00
CA LYS A 331 -4.63 -19.95 -19.46
C LYS A 331 -5.70 -18.93 -19.84
N GLN A 332 -6.88 -19.41 -20.19
CA GLN A 332 -8.00 -18.55 -20.57
C GLN A 332 -8.49 -17.72 -19.37
N MET A 333 -8.63 -16.41 -19.58
CA MET A 333 -9.14 -15.47 -18.59
C MET A 333 -10.53 -14.94 -19.01
N VAL A 334 -10.95 -13.79 -18.49
CA VAL A 334 -12.28 -13.22 -18.78
C VAL A 334 -12.48 -12.98 -20.29
N GLY A 335 -11.44 -12.50 -21.00
CA GLY A 335 -11.52 -12.25 -22.43
C GLY A 335 -12.33 -11.01 -22.82
N ALA A 336 -12.53 -10.08 -21.90
CA ALA A 336 -13.10 -8.76 -22.20
C ALA A 336 -12.11 -7.92 -23.05
N LEU A 337 -10.83 -8.17 -22.91
CA LEU A 337 -9.74 -7.62 -23.70
C LEU A 337 -9.09 -8.73 -24.55
N LYS A 338 -8.47 -8.34 -25.67
CA LYS A 338 -7.99 -9.31 -26.68
C LYS A 338 -6.59 -9.82 -26.45
N GLY A 339 -5.85 -9.17 -25.54
CA GLY A 339 -4.43 -9.45 -25.34
C GLY A 339 -4.14 -10.72 -24.57
N GLU A 340 -2.86 -10.98 -24.38
CA GLU A 340 -2.32 -12.11 -23.63
C GLU A 340 -1.26 -11.60 -22.64
N GLY A 341 -1.42 -11.94 -21.35
CA GLY A 341 -0.45 -11.66 -20.30
C GLY A 341 0.66 -12.71 -20.26
N PHE A 342 1.89 -12.26 -20.16
CA PHE A 342 3.11 -13.11 -20.16
C PHE A 342 4.15 -12.62 -19.16
N ASP A 343 4.95 -13.57 -18.64
CA ASP A 343 6.11 -13.27 -17.80
C ASP A 343 7.28 -12.73 -18.66
N THR A 344 7.83 -11.60 -18.24
CA THR A 344 8.99 -11.02 -18.95
C THR A 344 10.32 -11.46 -18.35
N GLY A 345 10.31 -12.17 -17.23
CA GLY A 345 11.49 -12.60 -16.48
C GLY A 345 12.29 -11.45 -15.84
N LYS A 346 11.80 -10.22 -15.92
CA LYS A 346 12.44 -9.01 -15.37
C LYS A 346 11.40 -7.97 -14.99
N LEU A 347 11.82 -6.99 -14.19
CA LEU A 347 10.98 -5.84 -13.86
C LEU A 347 10.67 -5.01 -15.12
N CYS A 348 9.39 -4.91 -15.48
CA CYS A 348 8.91 -4.15 -16.64
C CYS A 348 8.81 -2.68 -16.35
N ARG A 349 8.04 -2.35 -15.34
CA ARG A 349 7.75 -0.98 -14.93
C ARG A 349 7.83 -0.87 -13.41
N PHE A 350 8.31 0.26 -12.95
CA PHE A 350 8.39 0.56 -11.52
C PHE A 350 8.35 2.06 -11.26
N GLY A 351 7.53 2.47 -10.31
CA GLY A 351 7.56 3.80 -9.71
C GLY A 351 6.36 4.67 -10.07
N TYR A 352 6.47 5.91 -9.67
CA TYR A 352 5.43 6.92 -9.87
C TYR A 352 5.37 7.40 -11.32
N VAL A 353 4.15 7.63 -11.77
CA VAL A 353 3.83 8.19 -13.09
C VAL A 353 2.70 9.19 -12.97
N THR A 354 2.71 10.19 -13.84
CA THR A 354 1.54 11.04 -14.10
C THR A 354 0.87 10.51 -15.36
N LEU A 355 -0.36 10.07 -15.24
CA LEU A 355 -1.21 9.69 -16.37
C LEU A 355 -1.85 10.94 -16.96
N THR A 356 -1.90 11.01 -18.29
CA THR A 356 -2.63 12.06 -19.02
C THR A 356 -3.59 11.40 -19.99
N ALA A 357 -4.88 11.70 -19.88
CA ALA A 357 -5.92 11.14 -20.74
C ALA A 357 -5.91 11.79 -22.12
N LYS A 358 -5.94 10.99 -23.19
CA LYS A 358 -6.01 11.48 -24.59
C LYS A 358 -7.40 11.89 -24.99
N ASP A 359 -8.42 11.22 -24.48
CA ASP A 359 -9.83 11.49 -24.75
C ASP A 359 -10.70 11.36 -23.49
N ASN A 360 -11.97 11.75 -23.61
CA ASN A 360 -12.95 11.55 -22.56
C ASN A 360 -13.23 10.08 -22.36
N SER A 361 -13.35 9.64 -21.11
CA SER A 361 -13.66 8.28 -20.73
C SER A 361 -14.50 8.25 -19.45
N MET A 362 -14.76 7.05 -18.91
CA MET A 362 -15.47 6.87 -17.64
C MET A 362 -14.85 7.68 -16.50
N LEU A 363 -13.52 7.61 -16.36
CA LEU A 363 -12.81 8.24 -15.23
C LEU A 363 -12.23 9.63 -15.57
N PHE A 364 -11.87 9.88 -16.82
CA PHE A 364 -11.08 11.04 -17.22
C PHE A 364 -11.77 11.93 -18.23
N CYS A 365 -11.57 13.22 -18.10
CA CYS A 365 -11.76 14.16 -19.19
C CYS A 365 -10.49 14.24 -20.05
N ARG A 366 -10.62 14.61 -21.32
CA ARG A 366 -9.48 14.80 -22.22
C ARG A 366 -8.48 15.80 -21.66
N GLY A 367 -7.21 15.41 -21.60
CA GLY A 367 -6.11 16.22 -21.06
C GLY A 367 -6.03 16.23 -19.53
N GLU A 368 -6.96 15.59 -18.83
CA GLU A 368 -6.91 15.47 -17.37
C GLU A 368 -5.74 14.60 -16.95
N GLN A 369 -5.10 14.97 -15.85
CA GLN A 369 -3.95 14.27 -15.28
C GLN A 369 -4.29 13.66 -13.92
N ALA A 370 -3.73 12.48 -13.66
CA ALA A 370 -3.78 11.85 -12.36
C ALA A 370 -2.43 11.20 -12.00
N PRO A 371 -1.98 11.32 -10.75
CA PRO A 371 -0.85 10.55 -10.26
C PRO A 371 -1.24 9.09 -10.13
N ALA A 372 -0.30 8.21 -10.44
CA ALA A 372 -0.48 6.76 -10.35
C ALA A 372 0.86 6.09 -9.99
N HIS A 373 0.78 4.83 -9.59
CA HIS A 373 1.95 4.00 -9.32
C HIS A 373 1.90 2.72 -10.14
N GLU A 374 3.04 2.31 -10.68
CA GLU A 374 3.15 1.11 -11.51
C GLU A 374 4.30 0.23 -11.01
N PHE A 375 4.02 -1.06 -10.79
CA PHE A 375 5.03 -2.02 -10.36
C PHE A 375 4.64 -3.44 -10.81
N HIS A 376 5.24 -3.93 -11.90
CA HIS A 376 4.93 -5.26 -12.43
C HIS A 376 6.11 -5.89 -13.17
N TYR A 377 6.14 -7.22 -13.11
CA TYR A 377 7.05 -8.09 -13.86
C TYR A 377 6.38 -8.70 -15.08
N TRP A 378 5.06 -8.88 -15.03
CA TRP A 378 4.26 -9.35 -16.13
C TRP A 378 3.92 -8.20 -17.08
N ASP A 379 3.79 -8.52 -18.37
CA ASP A 379 3.34 -7.58 -19.39
C ASP A 379 2.21 -8.22 -20.21
N CYS A 380 1.59 -7.48 -21.12
CA CYS A 380 0.61 -8.03 -22.04
C CYS A 380 0.84 -7.54 -23.47
N THR A 381 0.28 -8.27 -24.43
CA THR A 381 0.43 -7.96 -25.86
C THR A 381 -0.36 -6.70 -26.27
N GLU A 382 -1.36 -6.30 -25.49
CA GLU A 382 -2.18 -5.11 -25.72
C GLU A 382 -2.30 -4.27 -24.45
N ASN A 383 -1.41 -3.28 -24.29
CA ASN A 383 -1.39 -2.37 -23.16
C ASN A 383 -2.33 -1.17 -23.31
N GLY A 384 -2.97 -1.02 -24.46
CA GLY A 384 -3.77 0.16 -24.77
C GLY A 384 -2.93 1.39 -25.08
N ALA A 385 -3.62 2.48 -25.45
CA ALA A 385 -2.99 3.74 -25.83
C ALA A 385 -3.84 4.98 -25.49
N ASP A 386 -4.85 4.83 -24.64
CA ASP A 386 -5.78 5.92 -24.31
C ASP A 386 -5.22 6.90 -23.26
N LEU A 387 -4.14 6.49 -22.59
CA LEU A 387 -3.39 7.29 -21.63
C LEU A 387 -1.93 7.42 -22.03
N THR A 388 -1.30 8.52 -21.63
CA THR A 388 0.15 8.68 -21.63
C THR A 388 0.63 8.68 -20.20
N ALA A 389 1.47 7.71 -19.84
CA ALA A 389 2.16 7.68 -18.56
C ALA A 389 3.52 8.37 -18.67
N LYS A 390 3.84 9.29 -17.74
CA LYS A 390 5.09 10.06 -17.73
C LYS A 390 5.74 10.02 -16.35
N LYS A 391 7.02 9.66 -16.29
CA LYS A 391 7.87 9.74 -15.09
C LYS A 391 8.45 11.14 -14.89
N SER A 392 8.92 11.42 -13.66
CA SER A 392 9.61 12.68 -13.32
C SER A 392 10.89 12.92 -14.15
N ASN A 393 11.58 11.85 -14.57
CA ASN A 393 12.76 11.94 -15.43
C ASN A 393 12.46 12.19 -16.92
N GLY A 394 11.19 12.37 -17.29
CA GLY A 394 10.75 12.63 -18.66
C GLY A 394 10.44 11.37 -19.50
N THR A 395 10.80 10.19 -19.04
CA THR A 395 10.42 8.93 -19.71
C THR A 395 8.90 8.81 -19.79
N ASN A 396 8.37 8.47 -20.96
CA ASN A 396 6.93 8.31 -21.15
C ASN A 396 6.61 7.12 -22.05
N TRP A 397 5.38 6.63 -21.98
CA TRP A 397 4.83 5.57 -22.81
C TRP A 397 3.31 5.67 -22.88
N GLU A 398 2.74 5.05 -23.88
CA GLU A 398 1.29 4.88 -23.99
C GLU A 398 0.84 3.66 -23.23
N CYS A 399 -0.34 3.75 -22.60
CA CYS A 399 -0.94 2.66 -21.83
C CYS A 399 -2.43 2.89 -21.65
N GLY A 400 -3.10 1.87 -21.08
CA GLY A 400 -4.49 1.93 -20.68
C GLY A 400 -5.47 1.80 -21.82
N ILE A 401 -6.51 1.02 -21.57
CA ILE A 401 -7.71 0.86 -22.39
C ILE A 401 -8.83 1.53 -21.63
N CYS A 402 -9.30 2.67 -22.14
CA CYS A 402 -10.30 3.49 -21.51
C CYS A 402 -11.51 3.67 -22.45
N SER A 403 -12.69 3.55 -21.89
CA SER A 403 -13.94 3.78 -22.62
C SER A 403 -14.93 4.53 -21.73
N GLU A 404 -16.16 4.71 -22.19
CA GLU A 404 -17.24 5.26 -21.37
C GLU A 404 -17.63 4.40 -20.17
N THR A 405 -17.25 3.12 -20.17
CA THR A 405 -17.60 2.15 -19.11
C THR A 405 -16.40 1.39 -18.56
N MET A 406 -15.18 1.68 -19.01
CA MET A 406 -14.00 0.92 -18.59
C MET A 406 -12.80 1.81 -18.34
N TYR A 407 -12.05 1.49 -17.29
CA TYR A 407 -10.64 1.80 -17.09
C TYR A 407 -9.91 0.48 -16.87
N ALA A 408 -8.96 0.14 -17.72
CA ALA A 408 -8.16 -1.08 -17.61
C ALA A 408 -6.70 -0.79 -17.96
N ALA A 409 -5.79 -0.87 -16.98
CA ALA A 409 -4.38 -0.49 -17.15
C ALA A 409 -3.49 -1.13 -16.07
N PHE A 410 -2.17 -1.14 -16.28
CA PHE A 410 -1.20 -1.51 -15.23
C PHE A 410 -1.09 -0.48 -14.11
N PRO A 411 -1.05 0.84 -14.39
CA PRO A 411 -0.98 1.84 -13.33
C PRO A 411 -2.17 1.77 -12.37
N HIS A 412 -1.84 1.85 -11.07
CA HIS A 412 -2.81 1.94 -9.99
C HIS A 412 -3.15 3.40 -9.70
N LEU A 413 -4.44 3.71 -9.62
CA LEU A 413 -4.97 5.01 -9.26
C LEU A 413 -5.16 5.12 -7.74
N HIS A 414 -5.08 6.33 -7.22
CA HIS A 414 -5.39 6.63 -5.83
C HIS A 414 -6.64 7.51 -5.73
N PHE A 415 -7.81 6.89 -5.51
CA PHE A 415 -9.09 7.62 -5.43
C PHE A 415 -9.17 8.56 -4.24
N GLY A 416 -8.57 8.18 -3.09
CA GLY A 416 -8.51 9.05 -1.92
C GLY A 416 -7.71 10.34 -2.15
N GLY A 417 -6.75 10.33 -3.08
CA GLY A 417 -6.02 11.51 -3.54
C GLY A 417 -6.71 12.24 -4.70
N ASN A 418 -7.66 11.58 -5.37
CA ASN A 418 -8.40 12.12 -6.52
C ASN A 418 -9.88 11.73 -6.45
N LEU A 419 -10.61 12.32 -5.52
CA LEU A 419 -12.02 12.04 -5.26
C LEU A 419 -12.93 12.16 -6.50
N PRO A 420 -12.70 13.08 -7.46
CA PRO A 420 -13.46 13.12 -8.70
C PRO A 420 -13.48 11.80 -9.48
N LEU A 421 -12.40 11.02 -9.49
CA LEU A 421 -12.37 9.72 -10.19
C LEU A 421 -13.32 8.72 -9.53
N ALA A 422 -13.31 8.63 -8.18
CA ALA A 422 -14.26 7.79 -7.44
C ALA A 422 -15.72 8.20 -7.71
N GLN A 423 -16.00 9.51 -7.69
CA GLN A 423 -17.35 10.02 -7.93
C GLN A 423 -17.84 9.72 -9.34
N ARG A 424 -16.98 9.84 -10.37
CA ARG A 424 -17.33 9.48 -11.76
C ARG A 424 -17.64 8.01 -11.90
N PHE A 425 -16.83 7.13 -11.29
CA PHE A 425 -17.09 5.69 -11.30
C PHE A 425 -18.42 5.36 -10.64
N VAL A 426 -18.70 5.90 -9.46
CA VAL A 426 -19.98 5.71 -8.76
C VAL A 426 -21.15 6.25 -9.57
N ASN A 427 -21.03 7.44 -10.18
CA ASN A 427 -22.08 8.01 -11.03
C ASN A 427 -22.40 7.13 -12.24
N LYS A 428 -21.38 6.53 -12.87
CA LYS A 428 -21.60 5.58 -13.98
C LYS A 428 -22.29 4.30 -13.51
N ALA A 429 -21.92 3.79 -12.32
CA ALA A 429 -22.59 2.62 -11.72
C ALA A 429 -24.08 2.91 -11.40
N VAL A 430 -24.41 4.11 -10.94
CA VAL A 430 -25.80 4.54 -10.75
C VAL A 430 -26.55 4.57 -12.08
N GLY A 431 -25.96 5.15 -13.13
CA GLY A 431 -26.55 5.19 -14.47
C GLY A 431 -26.84 3.78 -15.02
N PHE A 432 -25.86 2.86 -14.90
CA PHE A 432 -26.04 1.46 -15.32
C PHE A 432 -27.18 0.75 -14.56
N ARG A 433 -27.29 1.00 -13.25
CA ARG A 433 -28.38 0.51 -12.42
C ARG A 433 -29.74 1.00 -12.92
N GLU A 434 -29.88 2.29 -13.21
CA GLU A 434 -31.14 2.89 -13.68
C GLU A 434 -31.57 2.35 -15.04
N GLU A 435 -30.62 2.05 -15.93
CA GLU A 435 -30.93 1.42 -17.24
C GLU A 435 -31.38 -0.04 -17.10
N LYS A 436 -30.87 -0.78 -16.12
CA LYS A 436 -31.23 -2.18 -15.83
C LYS A 436 -32.68 -2.33 -15.36
N TRP A 437 -33.27 -1.25 -14.82
CA TRP A 437 -34.64 -1.26 -14.28
C TRP A 437 -35.69 -0.57 -15.20
N LYS A 438 -35.26 -0.11 -16.37
CA LYS A 438 -36.15 0.35 -17.46
C LYS A 438 -36.46 -0.78 -18.44
#